data_b4f626345e7ab8ddc654c10a43ce66eb
#
_entry.id   b4f626345e7ab8ddc654c10a43ce66eb
#
_cell.length_a   1.000
_cell.length_b   1.000
_cell.length_c   1.000
_cell.angle_alpha   90.00
_cell.angle_beta   90.00
_cell.angle_gamma   90.00
#
_symmetry.space_group_name_H-M   'P 1'
#
loop_
_entity.id
_entity.type
_entity.pdbx_description
1 polymer ?
#
loop_
_entity_poly.entity_id
_entity_poly.type
_entity_poly.pdbx_seq_one_letter_code
_entity_poly.pdbx_strand_id
1 'polypeptide(L)'
;MLTCILVGARIGGIGLGIVSGLGLVFFVFVLGMPPGQPPAVVLGMILAVITALSLMESAGGLDYLVAVAEKLLRKNPQRISFIAPLVTYVLIFAAGTQHVIYSLLPVIAEVSRKAGVRPERPLSISVIAPQQGLIASPISAVTVALVGALAGLDLSLPQVMMVTVPATLVGVLLGTLSVAWRGPELADDPDYQARQHEEAESDIEIAAHADMSDGLTDAANIEINNNAAGRGSLIVFLAAVTSVVV
;
A
#
# COMPACT_ATOMS: atom_id res chain seq x y z
N MET A 1 -26.30 -13.16 0.57
CA MET A 1 -24.94 -12.65 0.83
C MET A 1 -24.34 -11.91 -0.37
N LEU A 2 -24.23 -12.50 -1.55
CA LEU A 2 -23.65 -11.87 -2.74
C LEU A 2 -24.29 -10.52 -3.08
N THR A 3 -25.60 -10.39 -3.01
CA THR A 3 -26.31 -9.12 -3.24
C THR A 3 -25.90 -8.03 -2.24
N CYS A 4 -25.75 -8.36 -0.95
CA CYS A 4 -25.28 -7.41 0.06
C CYS A 4 -23.85 -6.95 -0.21
N ILE A 5 -22.96 -7.87 -0.65
CA ILE A 5 -21.58 -7.53 -1.01
C ILE A 5 -21.57 -6.61 -2.23
N LEU A 6 -22.33 -6.92 -3.29
CA LEU A 6 -22.38 -6.12 -4.51
C LEU A 6 -22.93 -4.72 -4.26
N VAL A 7 -24.02 -4.62 -3.50
CA VAL A 7 -24.64 -3.32 -3.15
C VAL A 7 -23.73 -2.53 -2.20
N GLY A 8 -23.17 -3.19 -1.19
CA GLY A 8 -22.23 -2.57 -0.25
C GLY A 8 -20.95 -2.07 -0.93
N ALA A 9 -20.40 -2.85 -1.88
CA ALA A 9 -19.23 -2.45 -2.66
C ALA A 9 -19.50 -1.22 -3.56
N ARG A 10 -20.71 -1.08 -4.08
CA ARG A 10 -21.11 0.12 -4.86
C ARG A 10 -21.21 1.39 -4.01
N ILE A 11 -21.64 1.25 -2.76
CA ILE A 11 -21.77 2.39 -1.83
C ILE A 11 -20.37 2.78 -1.31
N GLY A 12 -19.47 1.80 -1.17
CA GLY A 12 -18.11 2.01 -0.66
C GLY A 12 -18.02 2.31 0.84
N GLY A 13 -16.82 2.36 1.38
CA GLY A 13 -16.54 2.76 2.76
C GLY A 13 -17.43 2.04 3.80
N ILE A 14 -18.08 2.81 4.66
CA ILE A 14 -18.96 2.33 5.74
C ILE A 14 -20.21 1.62 5.17
N GLY A 15 -20.59 1.90 3.93
CA GLY A 15 -21.75 1.30 3.28
C GLY A 15 -21.71 -0.22 3.21
N LEU A 16 -20.52 -0.81 3.02
CA LEU A 16 -20.35 -2.26 3.03
C LEU A 16 -20.74 -2.86 4.38
N GLY A 17 -20.35 -2.22 5.47
CA GLY A 17 -20.68 -2.65 6.83
C GLY A 17 -22.18 -2.56 7.12
N ILE A 18 -22.81 -1.45 6.74
CA ILE A 18 -24.26 -1.22 6.96
C ILE A 18 -25.09 -2.25 6.18
N VAL A 19 -24.79 -2.44 4.88
CA VAL A 19 -25.52 -3.39 4.03
C VAL A 19 -25.30 -4.84 4.50
N SER A 20 -24.08 -5.18 4.97
CA SER A 20 -23.80 -6.48 5.55
C SER A 20 -24.58 -6.69 6.86
N GLY A 21 -24.70 -5.65 7.70
CA GLY A 21 -25.48 -5.67 8.92
C GLY A 21 -26.98 -5.88 8.63
N LEU A 22 -27.53 -5.19 7.64
CA LEU A 22 -28.92 -5.42 7.18
C LEU A 22 -29.11 -6.85 6.66
N GLY A 23 -28.12 -7.40 5.94
CA GLY A 23 -28.13 -8.79 5.52
C GLY A 23 -28.19 -9.77 6.71
N LEU A 24 -27.45 -9.48 7.77
CA LEU A 24 -27.48 -10.30 9.00
C LEU A 24 -28.85 -10.23 9.69
N VAL A 25 -29.41 -9.03 9.80
CA VAL A 25 -30.78 -8.82 10.33
C VAL A 25 -31.81 -9.66 9.54
N PHE A 26 -31.70 -9.64 8.22
CA PHE A 26 -32.56 -10.47 7.35
C PHE A 26 -32.40 -11.96 7.63
N PHE A 27 -31.19 -12.47 7.78
CA PHE A 27 -30.94 -13.89 8.10
C PHE A 27 -31.53 -14.28 9.46
N VAL A 28 -31.36 -13.43 10.46
CA VAL A 28 -31.83 -13.74 11.83
C VAL A 28 -33.36 -13.63 11.94
N PHE A 29 -33.94 -12.51 11.48
CA PHE A 29 -35.36 -12.24 11.72
C PHE A 29 -36.30 -12.79 10.65
N VAL A 30 -35.86 -12.93 9.39
CA VAL A 30 -36.71 -13.44 8.31
C VAL A 30 -36.50 -14.93 8.09
N LEU A 31 -35.26 -15.41 8.13
CA LEU A 31 -34.93 -16.83 7.93
C LEU A 31 -34.87 -17.62 9.22
N GLY A 32 -35.02 -16.96 10.39
CA GLY A 32 -35.00 -17.63 11.71
C GLY A 32 -33.67 -18.29 12.07
N MET A 33 -32.56 -17.86 11.44
CA MET A 33 -31.24 -18.43 11.73
C MET A 33 -30.76 -17.93 13.10
N PRO A 34 -30.28 -18.81 13.98
CA PRO A 34 -29.72 -18.36 15.25
C PRO A 34 -28.50 -17.48 15.01
N PRO A 35 -28.36 -16.32 15.70
CA PRO A 35 -27.18 -15.48 15.58
C PRO A 35 -25.96 -16.25 16.13
N GLY A 36 -24.87 -16.28 15.33
CA GLY A 36 -23.61 -16.82 15.79
C GLY A 36 -22.99 -15.98 16.90
N GLN A 37 -22.08 -16.56 17.66
CA GLN A 37 -21.30 -15.83 18.67
C GLN A 37 -20.36 -14.83 17.94
N PRO A 38 -20.41 -13.52 18.28
CA PRO A 38 -19.48 -12.57 17.69
C PRO A 38 -18.04 -12.89 18.14
N PRO A 39 -17.04 -12.87 17.25
CA PRO A 39 -15.66 -13.15 17.61
C PRO A 39 -15.05 -11.95 18.36
N ALA A 40 -15.47 -11.74 19.61
CA ALA A 40 -15.14 -10.54 20.39
C ALA A 40 -13.63 -10.34 20.57
N VAL A 41 -12.88 -11.44 20.72
CA VAL A 41 -11.41 -11.38 20.83
C VAL A 41 -10.79 -10.85 19.56
N VAL A 42 -11.22 -11.36 18.40
CA VAL A 42 -10.72 -10.89 17.08
C VAL A 42 -11.08 -9.42 16.84
N LEU A 43 -12.31 -9.02 17.17
CA LEU A 43 -12.74 -7.62 17.06
C LEU A 43 -11.93 -6.71 17.98
N GLY A 44 -11.64 -7.15 19.21
CA GLY A 44 -10.78 -6.41 20.14
C GLY A 44 -9.34 -6.26 19.61
N MET A 45 -8.77 -7.33 19.06
CA MET A 45 -7.43 -7.29 18.45
C MET A 45 -7.39 -6.33 17.25
N ILE A 46 -8.36 -6.40 16.35
CA ILE A 46 -8.46 -5.49 15.20
C ILE A 46 -8.56 -4.03 15.65
N LEU A 47 -9.39 -3.75 16.65
CA LEU A 47 -9.55 -2.40 17.21
C LEU A 47 -8.24 -1.88 17.81
N ALA A 48 -7.54 -2.70 18.59
CA ALA A 48 -6.25 -2.34 19.17
C ALA A 48 -5.20 -2.04 18.10
N VAL A 49 -5.13 -2.87 17.05
CA VAL A 49 -4.20 -2.66 15.91
C VAL A 49 -4.53 -1.37 15.16
N ILE A 50 -5.80 -1.13 14.83
CA ILE A 50 -6.20 0.11 14.13
C ILE A 50 -5.85 1.33 14.98
N THR A 51 -6.11 1.28 16.30
CA THR A 51 -5.77 2.38 17.20
C THR A 51 -4.25 2.64 17.22
N ALA A 52 -3.45 1.58 17.34
CA ALA A 52 -1.98 1.69 17.32
C ALA A 52 -1.45 2.26 15.99
N LEU A 53 -2.01 1.83 14.86
CA LEU A 53 -1.69 2.35 13.52
C LEU A 53 -2.05 3.84 13.40
N SER A 54 -3.23 4.24 13.86
CA SER A 54 -3.66 5.64 13.83
C SER A 54 -2.78 6.53 14.70
N LEU A 55 -2.30 6.04 15.84
CA LEU A 55 -1.33 6.75 16.68
C LEU A 55 0.02 6.90 15.99
N MET A 56 0.52 5.85 15.32
CA MET A 56 1.76 5.91 14.55
C MET A 56 1.65 6.92 13.40
N GLU A 57 0.51 6.91 12.69
CA GLU A 57 0.22 7.83 11.59
C GLU A 57 0.18 9.28 12.09
N SER A 58 -0.56 9.56 13.16
CA SER A 58 -0.66 10.91 13.74
C SER A 58 0.68 11.44 14.28
N ALA A 59 1.60 10.55 14.65
CA ALA A 59 2.95 10.89 15.10
C ALA A 59 3.98 11.02 13.95
N GLY A 60 3.53 10.93 12.67
CA GLY A 60 4.40 11.06 11.51
C GLY A 60 5.28 9.84 11.22
N GLY A 61 5.04 8.69 11.87
CA GLY A 61 5.80 7.46 11.64
C GLY A 61 5.61 6.91 10.24
N LEU A 62 4.41 7.08 9.69
CA LEU A 62 4.07 6.64 8.34
C LEU A 62 4.79 7.49 7.28
N ASP A 63 4.81 8.82 7.46
CA ASP A 63 5.51 9.74 6.56
C ASP A 63 7.01 9.44 6.51
N TYR A 64 7.59 9.09 7.66
CA TYR A 64 8.98 8.66 7.72
C TYR A 64 9.24 7.37 6.92
N LEU A 65 8.35 6.38 7.01
CA LEU A 65 8.44 5.14 6.23
C LEU A 65 8.36 5.41 4.73
N VAL A 66 7.43 6.29 4.31
CA VAL A 66 7.30 6.73 2.91
C VAL A 66 8.56 7.42 2.43
N ALA A 67 9.11 8.35 3.21
CA ALA A 67 10.34 9.07 2.85
C ALA A 67 11.54 8.13 2.69
N VAL A 68 11.66 7.11 3.55
CA VAL A 68 12.71 6.08 3.42
C VAL A 68 12.53 5.27 2.15
N ALA A 69 11.29 4.84 1.85
CA ALA A 69 10.97 4.10 0.65
C ALA A 69 11.27 4.91 -0.62
N GLU A 70 10.87 6.19 -0.65
CA GLU A 70 11.16 7.11 -1.75
C GLU A 70 12.67 7.28 -1.98
N LYS A 71 13.44 7.50 -0.91
CA LYS A 71 14.89 7.62 -0.98
C LYS A 71 15.54 6.36 -1.57
N LEU A 72 15.01 5.18 -1.23
CA LEU A 72 15.51 3.91 -1.75
C LEU A 72 15.20 3.74 -3.24
N LEU A 73 14.01 4.13 -3.67
CA LEU A 73 13.59 4.11 -5.07
C LEU A 73 14.46 5.05 -5.92
N ARG A 74 14.67 6.28 -5.46
CA ARG A 74 15.50 7.29 -6.17
C ARG A 74 16.98 6.92 -6.25
N LYS A 75 17.48 6.08 -5.33
CA LYS A 75 18.89 5.65 -5.30
C LYS A 75 19.26 4.66 -6.41
N ASN A 76 18.29 3.84 -6.88
CA ASN A 76 18.55 2.77 -7.83
C ASN A 76 17.56 2.79 -9.01
N PRO A 77 17.53 3.84 -9.82
CA PRO A 77 16.50 4.05 -10.84
C PRO A 77 16.50 2.98 -11.92
N GLN A 78 17.67 2.47 -12.34
CA GLN A 78 17.79 1.45 -13.40
C GLN A 78 17.22 0.07 -13.01
N ARG A 79 17.12 -0.22 -11.70
CA ARG A 79 16.57 -1.47 -11.18
C ARG A 79 15.17 -1.31 -10.60
N ILE A 80 14.50 -0.23 -10.95
CA ILE A 80 13.21 0.14 -10.35
C ILE A 80 12.14 -0.94 -10.56
N SER A 81 12.17 -1.66 -11.67
CA SER A 81 11.23 -2.76 -11.96
C SER A 81 11.29 -3.89 -10.91
N PHE A 82 12.44 -4.08 -10.25
CA PHE A 82 12.60 -5.08 -9.20
C PHE A 82 12.52 -4.48 -7.79
N ILE A 83 13.06 -3.27 -7.63
CA ILE A 83 13.14 -2.62 -6.32
C ILE A 83 11.78 -2.07 -5.90
N ALA A 84 11.00 -1.49 -6.81
CA ALA A 84 9.72 -0.88 -6.47
C ALA A 84 8.72 -1.89 -5.88
N PRO A 85 8.48 -3.08 -6.46
CA PRO A 85 7.60 -4.08 -5.85
C PRO A 85 8.07 -4.55 -4.48
N LEU A 86 9.38 -4.73 -4.30
CA LEU A 86 9.94 -5.17 -3.03
C LEU A 86 9.82 -4.10 -1.95
N VAL A 87 10.11 -2.84 -2.31
CA VAL A 87 9.98 -1.70 -1.40
C VAL A 87 8.52 -1.50 -0.99
N THR A 88 7.58 -1.58 -1.94
CA THR A 88 6.15 -1.45 -1.64
C THR A 88 5.65 -2.61 -0.79
N TYR A 89 6.11 -3.85 -1.03
CA TYR A 89 5.80 -5.01 -0.19
C TYR A 89 6.28 -4.78 1.25
N VAL A 90 7.57 -4.45 1.45
CA VAL A 90 8.16 -4.25 2.77
C VAL A 90 7.52 -3.06 3.50
N LEU A 91 7.23 -1.98 2.77
CA LEU A 91 6.57 -0.81 3.34
C LEU A 91 5.20 -1.18 3.90
N ILE A 92 4.37 -1.88 3.13
CA ILE A 92 3.02 -2.26 3.56
C ILE A 92 3.07 -3.35 4.64
N PHE A 93 4.03 -4.27 4.55
CA PHE A 93 4.29 -5.24 5.62
C PHE A 93 4.57 -4.53 6.96
N ALA A 94 5.39 -3.47 6.95
CA ALA A 94 5.74 -2.68 8.13
C ALA A 94 4.62 -1.71 8.56
N ALA A 95 3.88 -1.14 7.61
CA ALA A 95 2.81 -0.19 7.89
C ALA A 95 1.49 -0.86 8.30
N GLY A 96 1.24 -2.11 7.90
CA GLY A 96 -0.02 -2.82 8.17
C GLY A 96 -1.25 -2.22 7.50
N THR A 97 -1.08 -1.21 6.66
CA THR A 97 -2.15 -0.51 5.93
C THR A 97 -1.77 -0.28 4.48
N GLN A 98 -2.75 -0.38 3.58
CA GLN A 98 -2.53 -0.30 2.14
C GLN A 98 -2.50 1.14 1.59
N HIS A 99 -3.05 2.11 2.32
CA HIS A 99 -3.22 3.47 1.81
C HIS A 99 -1.90 4.17 1.45
N VAL A 100 -0.82 3.79 2.10
CA VAL A 100 0.54 4.34 1.92
C VAL A 100 1.06 4.17 0.49
N ILE A 101 0.58 3.17 -0.25
CA ILE A 101 1.04 2.93 -1.63
C ILE A 101 0.73 4.11 -2.56
N TYR A 102 -0.38 4.80 -2.33
CA TYR A 102 -0.80 5.91 -3.20
C TYR A 102 0.21 7.06 -3.21
N SER A 103 0.96 7.27 -2.13
CA SER A 103 2.04 8.26 -2.06
C SER A 103 3.27 7.84 -2.87
N LEU A 104 3.50 6.54 -3.05
CA LEU A 104 4.67 6.03 -3.78
C LEU A 104 4.43 5.82 -5.28
N LEU A 105 3.20 5.61 -5.73
CA LEU A 105 2.91 5.38 -7.15
C LEU A 105 3.42 6.51 -8.05
N PRO A 106 3.19 7.80 -7.75
CA PRO A 106 3.73 8.91 -8.54
C PRO A 106 5.26 8.90 -8.58
N VAL A 107 5.90 8.61 -7.43
CA VAL A 107 7.36 8.54 -7.33
C VAL A 107 7.93 7.41 -8.19
N ILE A 108 7.30 6.23 -8.16
CA ILE A 108 7.70 5.09 -9.00
C ILE A 108 7.57 5.45 -10.48
N ALA A 109 6.48 6.12 -10.88
CA ALA A 109 6.27 6.57 -12.24
C ALA A 109 7.34 7.57 -12.69
N GLU A 110 7.62 8.58 -11.88
CA GLU A 110 8.63 9.61 -12.14
C GLU A 110 10.04 9.01 -12.28
N VAL A 111 10.45 8.20 -11.29
CA VAL A 111 11.78 7.58 -11.28
C VAL A 111 11.95 6.62 -12.46
N SER A 112 10.90 5.89 -12.83
CA SER A 112 10.91 4.99 -13.99
C SER A 112 11.12 5.75 -15.29
N ARG A 113 10.37 6.86 -15.51
CA ARG A 113 10.53 7.70 -16.70
C ARG A 113 11.94 8.28 -16.79
N LYS A 114 12.46 8.83 -15.69
CA LYS A 114 13.84 9.37 -15.63
C LYS A 114 14.92 8.31 -15.91
N ALA A 115 14.63 7.05 -15.61
CA ALA A 115 15.53 5.93 -15.87
C ALA A 115 15.40 5.32 -17.26
N GLY A 116 14.47 5.82 -18.09
CA GLY A 116 14.15 5.21 -19.39
C GLY A 116 13.43 3.87 -19.29
N VAL A 117 12.94 3.52 -18.10
CA VAL A 117 12.20 2.27 -17.85
C VAL A 117 10.70 2.54 -18.03
N ARG A 118 10.03 1.67 -18.77
CA ARG A 118 8.58 1.76 -18.98
C ARG A 118 7.82 1.69 -17.63
N PRO A 119 7.10 2.77 -17.25
CA PRO A 119 6.49 2.86 -15.91
C PRO A 119 5.46 1.77 -15.61
N GLU A 120 4.77 1.24 -16.63
CA GLU A 120 3.79 0.18 -16.44
C GLU A 120 4.40 -1.10 -15.85
N ARG A 121 5.67 -1.39 -16.10
CA ARG A 121 6.37 -2.57 -15.56
C ARG A 121 6.43 -2.52 -14.03
N PRO A 122 7.11 -1.55 -13.41
CA PRO A 122 7.17 -1.48 -11.94
C PRO A 122 5.81 -1.15 -11.32
N LEU A 123 4.98 -0.31 -11.94
CA LEU A 123 3.68 0.07 -11.38
C LEU A 123 2.72 -1.11 -11.26
N SER A 124 2.62 -1.98 -12.28
CA SER A 124 1.69 -3.11 -12.27
C SER A 124 1.93 -4.05 -11.09
N ILE A 125 3.19 -4.38 -10.80
CA ILE A 125 3.54 -5.23 -9.66
C ILE A 125 3.55 -4.44 -8.35
N SER A 126 3.92 -3.16 -8.36
CA SER A 126 3.88 -2.32 -7.16
C SER A 126 2.46 -2.03 -6.66
N VAL A 127 1.43 -2.31 -7.43
CA VAL A 127 0.03 -2.32 -6.97
C VAL A 127 -0.36 -3.66 -6.35
N ILE A 128 0.20 -4.78 -6.85
CA ILE A 128 -0.11 -6.13 -6.37
C ILE A 128 0.72 -6.48 -5.12
N ALA A 129 2.01 -6.12 -5.10
CA ALA A 129 2.93 -6.43 -4.02
C ALA A 129 2.47 -5.93 -2.63
N PRO A 130 1.88 -4.73 -2.48
CA PRO A 130 1.28 -4.28 -1.23
C PRO A 130 0.20 -5.18 -0.67
N GLN A 131 -0.64 -5.76 -1.53
CA GLN A 131 -1.68 -6.71 -1.10
C GLN A 131 -1.05 -7.95 -0.46
N GLN A 132 0.02 -8.44 -1.07
CA GLN A 132 0.79 -9.57 -0.53
C GLN A 132 1.48 -9.19 0.79
N GLY A 133 2.05 -7.98 0.88
CA GLY A 133 2.64 -7.44 2.10
C GLY A 133 1.62 -7.31 3.23
N LEU A 134 0.39 -6.89 2.91
CA LEU A 134 -0.70 -6.77 3.88
C LEU A 134 -1.11 -8.14 4.47
N ILE A 135 -1.20 -9.18 3.63
CA ILE A 135 -1.53 -10.54 4.06
C ILE A 135 -0.41 -11.13 4.93
N ALA A 136 0.83 -10.78 4.65
CA ALA A 136 1.99 -11.24 5.41
C ALA A 136 2.22 -10.44 6.71
N SER A 137 1.66 -9.22 6.82
CA SER A 137 1.93 -8.32 7.94
C SER A 137 1.31 -8.80 9.26
N PRO A 138 2.10 -8.90 10.35
CA PRO A 138 1.57 -9.31 11.65
C PRO A 138 0.61 -8.29 12.27
N ILE A 139 0.67 -7.06 11.82
CA ILE A 139 -0.11 -5.93 12.34
C ILE A 139 -1.32 -5.58 11.47
N SER A 140 -1.55 -6.33 10.40
CA SER A 140 -2.72 -6.09 9.55
C SER A 140 -3.98 -6.73 10.13
N ALA A 141 -5.10 -6.04 9.99
CA ALA A 141 -6.40 -6.58 10.35
C ALA A 141 -6.74 -7.88 9.57
N VAL A 142 -6.18 -8.03 8.37
CA VAL A 142 -6.35 -9.23 7.53
C VAL A 142 -5.72 -10.45 8.16
N THR A 143 -4.48 -10.33 8.64
CA THR A 143 -3.75 -11.44 9.30
C THR A 143 -4.39 -11.79 10.63
N VAL A 144 -4.80 -10.79 11.41
CA VAL A 144 -5.53 -11.00 12.68
C VAL A 144 -6.85 -11.73 12.43
N ALA A 145 -7.61 -11.33 11.42
CA ALA A 145 -8.85 -12.00 11.04
C ALA A 145 -8.61 -13.45 10.59
N LEU A 146 -7.53 -13.70 9.83
CA LEU A 146 -7.12 -15.04 9.41
C LEU A 146 -6.81 -15.94 10.61
N VAL A 147 -5.99 -15.45 11.55
CA VAL A 147 -5.67 -16.20 12.79
C VAL A 147 -6.94 -16.47 13.60
N GLY A 148 -7.84 -15.49 13.68
CA GLY A 148 -9.13 -15.67 14.34
C GLY A 148 -10.02 -16.72 13.67
N ALA A 149 -10.03 -16.78 12.34
CA ALA A 149 -10.76 -17.81 11.59
C ALA A 149 -10.16 -19.21 11.76
N LEU A 150 -8.86 -19.29 12.04
CA LEU A 150 -8.13 -20.54 12.27
C LEU A 150 -8.04 -20.93 13.75
N ALA A 151 -8.71 -20.20 14.65
CA ALA A 151 -8.64 -20.44 16.10
C ALA A 151 -9.03 -21.87 16.51
N GLY A 152 -9.87 -22.56 15.72
CA GLY A 152 -10.24 -23.97 15.94
C GLY A 152 -9.14 -24.98 15.63
N LEU A 153 -8.01 -24.54 15.05
CA LEU A 153 -6.86 -25.36 14.71
C LEU A 153 -5.65 -25.12 15.63
N ASP A 154 -5.82 -24.35 16.70
CA ASP A 154 -4.76 -23.98 17.66
C ASP A 154 -3.49 -23.40 17.00
N LEU A 155 -3.67 -22.69 15.88
CA LEU A 155 -2.57 -22.05 15.15
C LEU A 155 -2.26 -20.67 15.74
N SER A 156 -1.01 -20.48 16.13
CA SER A 156 -0.50 -19.20 16.61
C SER A 156 -0.14 -18.27 15.45
N LEU A 157 -0.10 -16.94 15.70
CA LEU A 157 0.28 -15.94 14.72
C LEU A 157 1.65 -16.24 14.08
N PRO A 158 2.73 -16.58 14.81
CA PRO A 158 4.02 -16.95 14.21
C PRO A 158 3.93 -18.14 13.24
N GLN A 159 3.14 -19.16 13.54
CA GLN A 159 2.97 -20.32 12.66
C GLN A 159 2.28 -19.95 11.34
N VAL A 160 1.26 -19.08 11.39
CA VAL A 160 0.63 -18.54 10.18
C VAL A 160 1.62 -17.72 9.37
N MET A 161 2.42 -16.86 10.02
CA MET A 161 3.43 -16.05 9.36
C MET A 161 4.55 -16.86 8.73
N MET A 162 4.97 -17.99 9.32
CA MET A 162 5.97 -18.89 8.72
C MET A 162 5.55 -19.41 7.35
N VAL A 163 4.26 -19.45 7.06
CA VAL A 163 3.73 -19.86 5.76
C VAL A 163 3.43 -18.64 4.87
N THR A 164 2.76 -17.64 5.42
CA THR A 164 2.29 -16.49 4.63
C THR A 164 3.43 -15.61 4.13
N VAL A 165 4.45 -15.34 4.96
CA VAL A 165 5.59 -14.49 4.57
C VAL A 165 6.37 -15.08 3.39
N PRO A 166 6.87 -16.32 3.43
CA PRO A 166 7.61 -16.86 2.30
C PRO A 166 6.72 -17.06 1.06
N ALA A 167 5.46 -17.49 1.23
CA ALA A 167 4.55 -17.67 0.11
C ALA A 167 4.26 -16.37 -0.64
N THR A 168 3.96 -15.29 0.09
CA THR A 168 3.69 -13.98 -0.51
C THR A 168 4.94 -13.35 -1.11
N LEU A 169 6.10 -13.50 -0.48
CA LEU A 169 7.38 -13.02 -1.00
C LEU A 169 7.73 -13.72 -2.33
N VAL A 170 7.60 -15.05 -2.39
CA VAL A 170 7.80 -15.81 -3.63
C VAL A 170 6.79 -15.35 -4.70
N GLY A 171 5.53 -15.13 -4.33
CA GLY A 171 4.52 -14.61 -5.24
C GLY A 171 4.90 -13.25 -5.83
N VAL A 172 5.38 -12.32 -5.01
CA VAL A 172 5.85 -10.99 -5.46
C VAL A 172 7.08 -11.12 -6.36
N LEU A 173 8.04 -11.97 -6.02
CA LEU A 173 9.24 -12.18 -6.83
C LEU A 173 8.91 -12.79 -8.19
N LEU A 174 8.06 -13.81 -8.23
CA LEU A 174 7.61 -14.42 -9.49
C LEU A 174 6.79 -13.44 -10.33
N GLY A 175 5.90 -12.67 -9.71
CA GLY A 175 5.15 -11.61 -10.35
C GLY A 175 6.07 -10.55 -10.95
N THR A 176 7.07 -10.09 -10.20
CA THR A 176 8.07 -9.15 -10.67
C THR A 176 8.85 -9.69 -11.87
N LEU A 177 9.28 -10.95 -11.78
CA LEU A 177 10.00 -11.62 -12.86
C LEU A 177 9.15 -11.73 -14.13
N SER A 178 7.85 -12.02 -13.99
CA SER A 178 6.93 -12.16 -15.13
C SER A 178 6.71 -10.86 -15.91
N VAL A 179 6.86 -9.71 -15.24
CA VAL A 179 6.60 -8.38 -15.83
C VAL A 179 7.89 -7.67 -16.21
N ALA A 180 9.02 -8.01 -15.59
CA ALA A 180 10.30 -7.33 -15.80
C ALA A 180 10.75 -7.26 -17.27
N TRP A 181 10.36 -8.27 -18.06
CA TRP A 181 10.70 -8.37 -19.49
C TRP A 181 9.53 -8.12 -20.44
N ARG A 182 8.38 -7.66 -19.95
CA ARG A 182 7.19 -7.46 -20.79
C ARG A 182 7.19 -6.09 -21.47
N GLY A 183 6.91 -6.11 -22.78
CA GLY A 183 6.74 -4.93 -23.61
C GLY A 183 8.06 -4.35 -24.17
N PRO A 184 8.00 -3.49 -25.20
CA PRO A 184 9.15 -2.77 -25.75
C PRO A 184 9.75 -1.82 -24.71
N GLU A 185 10.98 -1.39 -24.92
CA GLU A 185 11.60 -0.35 -24.12
C GLU A 185 10.92 1.01 -24.37
N LEU A 186 11.04 1.92 -23.40
CA LEU A 186 10.39 3.22 -23.47
C LEU A 186 10.90 4.06 -24.66
N ALA A 187 12.18 3.86 -25.04
CA ALA A 187 12.79 4.52 -26.17
C ALA A 187 12.22 4.08 -27.54
N ASP A 188 11.66 2.87 -27.61
CA ASP A 188 11.12 2.29 -28.85
C ASP A 188 9.60 2.48 -28.97
N ASP A 189 8.96 3.18 -28.02
CA ASP A 189 7.52 3.43 -28.01
C ASP A 189 7.19 4.74 -28.74
N PRO A 190 6.54 4.69 -29.93
CA PRO A 190 6.23 5.88 -30.73
C PRO A 190 5.26 6.82 -30.02
N ASP A 191 4.35 6.30 -29.19
CA ASP A 191 3.38 7.11 -28.43
C ASP A 191 4.07 7.86 -27.29
N TYR A 192 5.14 7.31 -26.74
CA TYR A 192 5.95 7.99 -25.74
C TYR A 192 6.79 9.10 -26.36
N GLN A 193 7.42 8.85 -27.51
CA GLN A 193 8.19 9.84 -28.24
C GLN A 193 7.30 11.02 -28.66
N ALA A 194 6.09 10.76 -29.16
CA ALA A 194 5.14 11.81 -29.51
C ALA A 194 4.79 12.69 -28.31
N ARG A 195 4.52 12.07 -27.16
CA ARG A 195 4.22 12.82 -25.90
C ARG A 195 5.41 13.61 -25.37
N GLN A 196 6.64 13.09 -25.50
CA GLN A 196 7.83 13.84 -25.13
C GLN A 196 8.02 15.09 -26.00
N HIS A 197 7.68 15.01 -27.29
CA HIS A 197 7.71 16.17 -28.17
C HIS A 197 6.65 17.20 -27.76
N GLU A 198 5.44 16.79 -27.46
CA GLU A 198 4.37 17.68 -27.00
C GLU A 198 4.71 18.33 -25.63
N GLU A 199 5.27 17.56 -24.68
CA GLU A 199 5.72 18.08 -23.38
C GLU A 199 6.87 19.08 -23.55
N ALA A 200 7.84 18.79 -24.42
CA ALA A 200 8.96 19.68 -24.71
C ALA A 200 8.52 20.98 -25.42
N GLU A 201 7.55 20.90 -26.33
CA GLU A 201 6.96 22.08 -26.96
C GLU A 201 6.18 22.93 -25.96
N SER A 202 5.40 22.32 -25.07
CA SER A 202 4.66 23.03 -24.03
C SER A 202 5.58 23.68 -23.00
N ASP A 203 6.67 23.03 -22.61
CA ASP A 203 7.67 23.60 -21.70
C ASP A 203 8.41 24.79 -22.32
N ILE A 204 8.69 24.73 -23.62
CA ILE A 204 9.28 25.85 -24.37
C ILE A 204 8.28 27.03 -24.42
N GLU A 205 6.99 26.75 -24.65
CA GLU A 205 5.95 27.78 -24.72
C GLU A 205 5.71 28.42 -23.35
N ILE A 206 5.73 27.61 -22.25
CA ILE A 206 5.65 28.10 -20.88
C ILE A 206 6.89 28.92 -20.50
N ALA A 207 8.09 28.48 -20.89
CA ALA A 207 9.32 29.21 -20.65
C ALA A 207 9.35 30.55 -21.41
N ALA A 208 8.85 30.58 -22.63
CA ALA A 208 8.72 31.81 -23.41
C ALA A 208 7.70 32.79 -22.82
N HIS A 209 6.67 32.28 -22.14
CA HIS A 209 5.69 33.13 -21.41
C HIS A 209 6.19 33.51 -20.01
N ALA A 210 7.02 32.69 -19.35
CA ALA A 210 7.57 32.99 -18.02
C ALA A 210 8.61 34.11 -18.06
N ASP A 211 9.32 34.27 -19.16
CA ASP A 211 10.28 35.39 -19.38
C ASP A 211 9.56 36.77 -19.50
N MET A 212 8.21 36.78 -19.61
CA MET A 212 7.38 37.98 -19.59
C MET A 212 6.70 38.25 -18.25
N SER A 213 6.83 37.40 -17.23
CA SER A 213 6.24 37.61 -15.90
C SER A 213 7.24 37.23 -14.81
N ASP A 214 8.21 38.11 -14.58
CA ASP A 214 9.11 38.03 -13.42
C ASP A 214 8.32 38.25 -12.11
N GLY A 215 8.29 37.24 -11.27
CA GLY A 215 7.81 37.32 -9.90
C GLY A 215 6.64 36.37 -9.58
N LEU A 216 6.94 35.25 -9.02
CA LEU A 216 6.22 34.40 -8.08
C LEU A 216 6.45 32.89 -8.36
N THR A 217 7.55 32.36 -7.93
CA THR A 217 7.68 30.92 -7.71
C THR A 217 8.56 30.61 -6.51
N ASP A 218 7.98 30.72 -5.32
CA ASP A 218 8.35 29.84 -4.23
C ASP A 218 7.42 28.63 -4.30
N ALA A 219 7.74 27.68 -5.16
CA ALA A 219 7.06 26.41 -5.22
C ALA A 219 7.86 25.37 -4.41
N ALA A 220 7.40 25.22 -3.16
CA ALA A 220 7.36 23.97 -2.40
C ALA A 220 8.59 23.05 -2.52
N ASN A 221 9.67 23.42 -1.88
CA ASN A 221 10.52 22.45 -1.21
C ASN A 221 9.66 21.78 -0.13
N ILE A 222 9.15 20.60 -0.43
CA ILE A 222 8.71 19.67 0.62
C ILE A 222 10.01 19.30 1.35
N GLU A 223 10.38 20.10 2.34
CA GLU A 223 11.36 19.71 3.33
C GLU A 223 10.84 18.40 3.93
N ILE A 224 11.56 17.33 3.64
CA ILE A 224 11.41 16.06 4.35
C ILE A 224 11.71 16.40 5.80
N ASN A 225 10.64 16.70 6.54
CA ASN A 225 10.74 17.02 7.94
C ASN A 225 11.20 15.75 8.66
N ASN A 226 12.51 15.61 8.81
CA ASN A 226 13.20 14.56 9.56
C ASN A 226 12.88 14.73 11.06
N ASN A 227 11.61 14.74 11.41
CA ASN A 227 11.16 14.91 12.77
C ASN A 227 11.64 13.72 13.59
N ALA A 228 12.44 14.00 14.61
CA ALA A 228 12.83 13.01 15.62
C ALA A 228 11.63 12.28 16.22
N ALA A 229 10.46 12.93 16.27
CA ALA A 229 9.18 12.37 16.66
C ALA A 229 8.71 11.22 15.74
N GLY A 230 8.78 11.36 14.41
CA GLY A 230 8.38 10.33 13.46
C GLY A 230 9.26 9.08 13.54
N ARG A 231 10.58 9.26 13.76
CA ARG A 231 11.52 8.14 13.96
C ARG A 231 11.27 7.45 15.30
N GLY A 232 11.01 8.21 16.36
CA GLY A 232 10.70 7.68 17.70
C GLY A 232 9.41 6.86 17.70
N SER A 233 8.35 7.36 17.08
CA SER A 233 7.06 6.66 17.00
C SER A 233 7.16 5.35 16.24
N LEU A 234 7.94 5.30 15.15
CA LEU A 234 8.17 4.08 14.40
C LEU A 234 8.92 3.03 15.22
N ILE A 235 9.96 3.43 15.95
CA ILE A 235 10.74 2.50 16.79
C ILE A 235 9.87 1.92 17.91
N VAL A 236 9.08 2.76 18.60
CA VAL A 236 8.16 2.32 19.65
C VAL A 236 7.10 1.37 19.08
N PHE A 237 6.55 1.68 17.92
CA PHE A 237 5.58 0.85 17.25
C PHE A 237 6.15 -0.53 16.86
N LEU A 238 7.34 -0.56 16.23
CA LEU A 238 8.01 -1.83 15.87
C LEU A 238 8.38 -2.65 17.10
N ALA A 239 8.80 -2.01 18.20
CA ALA A 239 9.07 -2.69 19.46
C ALA A 239 7.78 -3.29 20.07
N ALA A 240 6.66 -2.57 20.02
CA ALA A 240 5.37 -3.09 20.47
C ALA A 240 4.89 -4.27 19.63
N VAL A 241 5.06 -4.20 18.29
CA VAL A 241 4.71 -5.31 17.39
C VAL A 241 5.56 -6.54 17.64
N THR A 242 6.88 -6.38 17.81
CA THR A 242 7.75 -7.53 18.13
C THR A 242 7.38 -8.18 19.45
N SER A 243 6.96 -7.39 20.45
CA SER A 243 6.49 -7.91 21.72
C SER A 243 5.17 -8.72 21.64
N VAL A 244 4.35 -8.47 20.62
CA VAL A 244 3.09 -9.21 20.40
C VAL A 244 3.31 -10.50 19.60
N VAL A 245 4.36 -10.53 18.76
CA VAL A 245 4.68 -11.67 17.89
C VAL A 245 5.48 -12.75 18.62
N VAL A 246 6.21 -12.39 19.67
CA VAL A 246 6.98 -13.32 20.53
C VAL A 246 6.13 -13.82 21.69
#